data_65a03470c4a18ed6dc527eeb640408e7
#
_entry.id   65a03470c4a18ed6dc527eeb640408e7
#
_cell.length_a   1.000
_cell.length_b   1.000
_cell.length_c   1.000
_cell.angle_alpha   90.00
_cell.angle_beta   90.00
_cell.angle_gamma   90.00
#
_symmetry.space_group_name_H-M   'P 1'
#
loop_
_entity.id
_entity.type
_entity.pdbx_description
1 polymer ?
#
loop_
_entity_poly.entity_id
_entity_poly.type
_entity_poly.pdbx_seq_one_letter_code
_entity_poly.pdbx_strand_id
1 'polypeptide(L)'
;MNKSLTLKNHQNQSLNFTLRLYQEGDEQGMIACILDEYGDTYFKRDFYNVDLLEKAAKEGRITFLVAETEDNDIAGMLILKQFYPKEAMCEIASQIFRKKYRGYGLAMPFFMYGMEILMSKFYSAAFCLPVLFHNITQRLLYRLGLCATGLVINVFDMDKISHSYTNGRNNKHSQGIQVRALWKTDAGVLYIPKEHQTFCQAVYKRLGVDFCIAEPTDPFPKQNRKIVPFHAVYVQPENTDFNWKNDEIQQSLEIYIYQVGKDFKQQISQLHSQIPLKGKQTANIFLNINDVYAVWAYELLQEMGYFFTGLKPLCSGQEYMVLHHCGDVEIYFNDYIVSDEFVVIVNYIKKCYENRCKFVF
;
A
#
# COMPACT_ATOMS: atom_id res chain seq x y z
N MET A 1 15.28 6.34 -21.29
CA MET A 1 16.61 5.84 -20.86
C MET A 1 16.53 4.31 -20.91
N ASN A 2 17.21 3.66 -21.83
CA ASN A 2 17.20 2.20 -21.93
C ASN A 2 18.39 1.63 -21.18
N LYS A 3 18.27 0.43 -20.59
CA LYS A 3 19.35 -0.21 -19.83
C LYS A 3 19.50 -1.66 -20.28
N SER A 4 20.61 -1.96 -20.93
CA SER A 4 20.90 -3.32 -21.41
C SER A 4 21.66 -4.11 -20.33
N LEU A 5 21.32 -5.40 -20.20
CA LEU A 5 21.86 -6.33 -19.22
C LEU A 5 22.11 -7.68 -19.87
N THR A 6 23.24 -8.32 -19.56
CA THR A 6 23.47 -9.74 -19.84
C THR A 6 23.34 -10.50 -18.53
N LEU A 7 22.38 -11.40 -18.43
CA LEU A 7 22.12 -12.19 -17.24
C LEU A 7 22.28 -13.68 -17.52
N LYS A 8 22.65 -14.45 -16.50
CA LYS A 8 22.84 -15.90 -16.58
C LYS A 8 21.87 -16.62 -15.65
N ASN A 9 21.31 -17.72 -16.12
CA ASN A 9 20.55 -18.62 -15.29
C ASN A 9 21.47 -19.60 -14.52
N HIS A 10 20.88 -20.45 -13.68
CA HIS A 10 21.65 -21.46 -12.91
C HIS A 10 22.38 -22.49 -13.78
N GLN A 11 22.03 -22.63 -15.07
CA GLN A 11 22.69 -23.49 -16.03
C GLN A 11 23.78 -22.77 -16.84
N ASN A 12 24.20 -21.57 -16.43
CA ASN A 12 25.15 -20.69 -17.14
C ASN A 12 24.71 -20.25 -18.55
N GLN A 13 23.43 -20.41 -18.91
CA GLN A 13 22.91 -19.87 -20.15
C GLN A 13 22.75 -18.35 -20.01
N SER A 14 23.27 -17.60 -20.97
CA SER A 14 23.20 -16.14 -21.00
C SER A 14 22.04 -15.67 -21.85
N LEU A 15 21.34 -14.64 -21.39
CA LEU A 15 20.37 -13.88 -22.18
C LEU A 15 20.62 -12.39 -22.00
N ASN A 16 20.43 -11.65 -23.08
CA ASN A 16 20.47 -10.21 -23.08
C ASN A 16 19.05 -9.65 -22.94
N PHE A 17 18.91 -8.67 -22.04
CA PHE A 17 17.66 -7.98 -21.77
C PHE A 17 17.85 -6.48 -21.92
N THR A 18 16.88 -5.80 -22.49
CA THR A 18 16.78 -4.35 -22.49
C THR A 18 15.62 -3.94 -21.60
N LEU A 19 15.93 -3.20 -20.52
CA LEU A 19 14.94 -2.57 -19.67
C LEU A 19 14.61 -1.19 -20.24
N ARG A 20 13.32 -0.94 -20.49
CA ARG A 20 12.89 0.30 -21.13
C ARG A 20 11.45 0.68 -20.69
N LEU A 21 11.09 1.91 -20.98
CA LEU A 21 9.70 2.35 -20.93
C LEU A 21 8.87 1.62 -21.99
N TYR A 22 7.60 1.45 -21.72
CA TYR A 22 6.60 0.98 -22.65
C TYR A 22 6.64 1.76 -23.97
N GLN A 23 6.40 1.07 -25.07
CA GLN A 23 6.17 1.59 -26.40
C GLN A 23 4.91 0.97 -26.96
N GLU A 24 4.23 1.67 -27.85
CA GLU A 24 3.07 1.13 -28.59
C GLU A 24 3.47 -0.16 -29.34
N GLY A 25 2.67 -1.21 -29.16
CA GLY A 25 2.97 -2.56 -29.66
C GLY A 25 3.42 -3.55 -28.56
N ASP A 26 3.77 -3.09 -27.35
CA ASP A 26 4.19 -3.97 -26.22
C ASP A 26 3.01 -4.68 -25.54
N GLU A 27 1.77 -4.25 -25.78
CA GLU A 27 0.58 -4.67 -25.02
C GLU A 27 0.39 -6.19 -25.05
N GLN A 28 0.55 -6.80 -26.22
CA GLN A 28 0.41 -8.25 -26.39
C GLN A 28 1.45 -9.02 -25.56
N GLY A 29 2.69 -8.52 -25.53
CA GLY A 29 3.77 -9.08 -24.71
C GLY A 29 3.51 -8.92 -23.22
N MET A 30 2.96 -7.79 -22.80
CA MET A 30 2.56 -7.52 -21.41
C MET A 30 1.39 -8.43 -20.99
N ILE A 31 0.37 -8.58 -21.85
CA ILE A 31 -0.74 -9.51 -21.63
C ILE A 31 -0.23 -10.95 -21.52
N ALA A 32 0.72 -11.34 -22.37
CA ALA A 32 1.33 -12.67 -22.30
C ALA A 32 2.06 -12.92 -20.95
N CYS A 33 2.67 -11.91 -20.34
CA CYS A 33 3.23 -12.03 -18.99
C CYS A 33 2.15 -12.34 -17.95
N ILE A 34 0.99 -11.68 -18.03
CA ILE A 34 -0.13 -11.88 -17.12
C ILE A 34 -0.77 -13.24 -17.30
N LEU A 35 -1.05 -13.63 -18.55
CA LEU A 35 -1.62 -14.93 -18.89
C LEU A 35 -0.73 -16.10 -18.46
N ASP A 36 0.59 -15.96 -18.59
CA ASP A 36 1.55 -16.99 -18.20
C ASP A 36 1.58 -17.22 -16.67
N GLU A 37 1.31 -16.18 -15.86
CA GLU A 37 1.30 -16.28 -14.39
C GLU A 37 -0.07 -16.63 -13.82
N TYR A 38 -1.12 -15.94 -14.27
CA TYR A 38 -2.45 -15.95 -13.66
C TYR A 38 -3.55 -16.55 -14.54
N GLY A 39 -3.23 -16.96 -15.78
CA GLY A 39 -4.27 -17.30 -16.74
C GLY A 39 -5.21 -16.10 -16.95
N ASP A 40 -6.50 -16.34 -16.86
CA ASP A 40 -7.56 -15.33 -16.99
C ASP A 40 -8.07 -14.78 -15.64
N THR A 41 -7.36 -15.06 -14.53
CA THR A 41 -7.85 -14.77 -13.17
C THR A 41 -7.18 -13.57 -12.50
N TYR A 42 -6.30 -12.82 -13.20
CA TYR A 42 -5.68 -11.65 -12.61
C TYR A 42 -6.72 -10.59 -12.23
N PHE A 43 -6.63 -10.08 -11.01
CA PHE A 43 -7.66 -9.19 -10.45
C PHE A 43 -7.83 -7.85 -11.19
N LYS A 44 -6.78 -7.36 -11.90
CA LYS A 44 -6.87 -6.17 -12.76
C LYS A 44 -7.33 -6.57 -14.15
N ARG A 45 -8.63 -6.72 -14.34
CA ARG A 45 -9.23 -7.18 -15.59
C ARG A 45 -8.89 -6.32 -16.80
N ASP A 46 -8.75 -5.01 -16.61
CA ASP A 46 -8.38 -4.05 -17.65
C ASP A 46 -7.04 -4.37 -18.31
N PHE A 47 -6.17 -5.10 -17.61
CA PHE A 47 -4.85 -5.45 -18.12
C PHE A 47 -4.84 -6.60 -19.14
N TYR A 48 -5.99 -7.19 -19.43
CA TYR A 48 -6.15 -8.14 -20.55
C TYR A 48 -6.61 -7.46 -21.84
N ASN A 49 -6.86 -6.14 -21.81
CA ASN A 49 -7.37 -5.39 -22.94
C ASN A 49 -6.32 -4.41 -23.46
N VAL A 50 -5.94 -4.53 -24.75
CA VAL A 50 -4.94 -3.70 -25.41
C VAL A 50 -5.32 -2.22 -25.34
N ASP A 51 -6.55 -1.86 -25.70
CA ASP A 51 -7.02 -0.47 -25.75
C ASP A 51 -6.99 0.18 -24.36
N LEU A 52 -7.30 -0.59 -23.31
CA LEU A 52 -7.27 -0.11 -21.92
C LEU A 52 -5.82 0.06 -21.40
N LEU A 53 -4.89 -0.80 -21.81
CA LEU A 53 -3.46 -0.63 -21.51
C LEU A 53 -2.89 0.62 -22.18
N GLU A 54 -3.16 0.81 -23.48
CA GLU A 54 -2.76 2.02 -24.20
C GLU A 54 -3.34 3.28 -23.57
N LYS A 55 -4.64 3.26 -23.24
CA LYS A 55 -5.31 4.36 -22.58
C LYS A 55 -4.64 4.69 -21.24
N ALA A 56 -4.37 3.68 -20.40
CA ALA A 56 -3.73 3.86 -19.11
C ALA A 56 -2.31 4.45 -19.24
N ALA A 57 -1.56 4.03 -20.26
CA ALA A 57 -0.24 4.59 -20.58
C ALA A 57 -0.33 6.07 -21.00
N LYS A 58 -1.30 6.42 -21.86
CA LYS A 58 -1.52 7.80 -22.34
C LYS A 58 -2.02 8.76 -21.25
N GLU A 59 -2.82 8.28 -20.29
CA GLU A 59 -3.32 9.08 -19.16
C GLU A 59 -2.22 9.48 -18.16
N GLY A 60 -1.05 8.85 -18.20
CA GLY A 60 0.11 9.21 -17.39
C GLY A 60 0.01 8.85 -15.89
N ARG A 61 -1.09 8.24 -15.43
CA ARG A 61 -1.24 7.75 -14.05
C ARG A 61 -0.47 6.46 -13.82
N ILE A 62 -0.24 5.70 -14.89
CA ILE A 62 0.51 4.46 -14.90
C ILE A 62 1.66 4.63 -15.89
N THR A 63 2.87 4.35 -15.42
CA THR A 63 4.04 4.20 -16.29
C THR A 63 4.36 2.72 -16.36
N PHE A 64 4.27 2.13 -17.54
CA PHE A 64 4.67 0.75 -17.76
C PHE A 64 6.16 0.69 -18.11
N LEU A 65 6.83 -0.29 -17.54
CA LEU A 65 8.19 -0.67 -17.86
C LEU A 65 8.17 -2.09 -18.39
N VAL A 66 9.01 -2.37 -19.37
CA VAL A 66 9.16 -3.71 -19.94
C VAL A 66 10.62 -4.16 -19.92
N ALA A 67 10.79 -5.46 -19.80
CA ALA A 67 12.06 -6.14 -20.02
C ALA A 67 11.94 -6.94 -21.34
N GLU A 68 12.69 -6.55 -22.33
CA GLU A 68 12.67 -7.10 -23.67
C GLU A 68 13.92 -7.93 -23.95
N THR A 69 13.80 -9.03 -24.67
CA THR A 69 14.93 -9.85 -25.15
C THR A 69 15.45 -9.35 -26.50
N GLU A 70 16.59 -9.86 -26.95
CA GLU A 70 17.14 -9.55 -28.30
C GLU A 70 16.19 -9.94 -29.45
N ASP A 71 15.33 -10.94 -29.24
CA ASP A 71 14.32 -11.38 -30.21
C ASP A 71 13.03 -10.55 -30.17
N ASN A 72 13.05 -9.38 -29.49
CA ASN A 72 11.91 -8.49 -29.29
C ASN A 72 10.74 -9.15 -28.51
N ASP A 73 11.00 -10.20 -27.72
CA ASP A 73 9.98 -10.81 -26.88
C ASP A 73 9.95 -10.14 -25.48
N ILE A 74 8.78 -9.78 -24.99
CA ILE A 74 8.62 -9.19 -23.68
C ILE A 74 8.77 -10.28 -22.61
N ALA A 75 9.88 -10.23 -21.87
CA ALA A 75 10.22 -11.17 -20.80
C ALA A 75 9.52 -10.86 -19.49
N GLY A 76 9.19 -9.59 -19.25
CA GLY A 76 8.54 -9.15 -18.03
C GLY A 76 8.01 -7.73 -18.12
N MET A 77 7.13 -7.41 -17.19
CA MET A 77 6.55 -6.08 -17.02
C MET A 77 6.66 -5.61 -15.57
N LEU A 78 6.68 -4.30 -15.36
CA LEU A 78 6.67 -3.63 -14.08
C LEU A 78 5.85 -2.36 -14.21
N ILE A 79 5.11 -2.01 -13.19
CA ILE A 79 4.23 -0.84 -13.19
C ILE A 79 4.70 0.15 -12.14
N LEU A 80 4.79 1.42 -12.54
CA LEU A 80 4.88 2.56 -11.65
C LEU A 80 3.52 3.25 -11.63
N LYS A 81 2.79 3.15 -10.52
CA LYS A 81 1.43 3.67 -10.40
C LYS A 81 1.40 4.83 -9.42
N GLN A 82 0.91 5.94 -9.90
CA GLN A 82 0.61 7.13 -9.11
C GLN A 82 -0.88 7.13 -8.73
N PHE A 83 -1.21 7.28 -7.45
CA PHE A 83 -2.62 7.26 -7.01
C PHE A 83 -3.33 8.57 -7.31
N TYR A 84 -2.63 9.71 -7.12
CA TYR A 84 -3.16 11.04 -7.44
C TYR A 84 -2.08 11.86 -8.16
N PRO A 85 -2.46 12.76 -9.09
CA PRO A 85 -1.50 13.59 -9.80
C PRO A 85 -0.61 14.47 -8.92
N LYS A 86 -1.00 14.66 -7.65
CA LYS A 86 -0.29 15.47 -6.66
C LYS A 86 0.51 14.67 -5.64
N GLU A 87 0.41 13.33 -5.64
CA GLU A 87 1.17 12.51 -4.69
C GLU A 87 2.63 12.41 -5.13
N ALA A 88 3.54 12.74 -4.22
CA ALA A 88 4.97 12.56 -4.43
C ALA A 88 5.43 11.11 -4.16
N MET A 89 4.51 10.21 -3.83
CA MET A 89 4.73 8.79 -3.64
C MET A 89 4.26 7.99 -4.85
N CYS A 90 4.99 6.94 -5.21
CA CYS A 90 4.63 6.06 -6.31
C CYS A 90 4.66 4.59 -5.88
N GLU A 91 3.65 3.83 -6.27
CA GLU A 91 3.62 2.38 -6.11
C GLU A 91 4.42 1.71 -7.22
N ILE A 92 5.38 0.86 -6.85
CA ILE A 92 5.99 -0.10 -7.75
C ILE A 92 5.20 -1.41 -7.61
N ALA A 93 4.49 -1.78 -8.66
CA ALA A 93 3.51 -2.87 -8.64
C ALA A 93 3.65 -3.81 -9.84
N SER A 94 2.97 -4.94 -9.76
CA SER A 94 2.77 -5.86 -10.90
C SER A 94 4.07 -6.21 -11.61
N GLN A 95 5.13 -6.55 -10.83
CA GLN A 95 6.34 -7.11 -11.42
C GLN A 95 6.07 -8.57 -11.79
N ILE A 96 5.86 -8.83 -13.07
CA ILE A 96 5.47 -10.13 -13.61
C ILE A 96 6.47 -10.53 -14.71
N PHE A 97 6.95 -11.78 -14.65
CA PHE A 97 7.86 -12.34 -15.63
C PHE A 97 7.27 -13.59 -16.24
N ARG A 98 7.45 -13.76 -17.55
CA ARG A 98 7.12 -15.01 -18.24
C ARG A 98 7.96 -16.16 -17.68
N LYS A 99 7.34 -17.32 -17.49
CA LYS A 99 7.96 -18.49 -16.84
C LYS A 99 9.29 -18.90 -17.48
N LYS A 100 9.36 -18.84 -18.83
CA LYS A 100 10.59 -19.19 -19.59
C LYS A 100 11.79 -18.29 -19.32
N TYR A 101 11.57 -17.08 -18.77
CA TYR A 101 12.64 -16.13 -18.44
C TYR A 101 12.93 -16.03 -16.93
N ARG A 102 12.30 -16.87 -16.13
CA ARG A 102 12.60 -16.96 -14.70
C ARG A 102 13.95 -17.67 -14.48
N GLY A 103 14.57 -17.39 -13.32
CA GLY A 103 15.86 -17.98 -12.97
C GLY A 103 17.09 -17.21 -13.48
N TYR A 104 16.92 -16.19 -14.33
CA TYR A 104 18.01 -15.31 -14.77
C TYR A 104 18.35 -14.18 -13.77
N GLY A 105 17.63 -14.05 -12.68
CA GLY A 105 17.87 -12.99 -11.69
C GLY A 105 17.38 -11.60 -12.13
N LEU A 106 16.49 -11.52 -13.11
CA LEU A 106 16.00 -10.27 -13.70
C LEU A 106 15.21 -9.38 -12.70
N ALA A 107 14.61 -9.96 -11.67
CA ALA A 107 13.70 -9.24 -10.77
C ALA A 107 14.35 -8.04 -10.07
N MET A 108 15.57 -8.21 -9.53
CA MET A 108 16.25 -7.13 -8.82
C MET A 108 16.70 -5.99 -9.75
N PRO A 109 17.43 -6.23 -10.86
CA PRO A 109 17.81 -5.14 -11.77
C PRO A 109 16.60 -4.42 -12.37
N PHE A 110 15.50 -5.14 -12.63
CA PHE A 110 14.30 -4.52 -13.18
C PHE A 110 13.60 -3.61 -12.15
N PHE A 111 13.52 -4.04 -10.90
CA PHE A 111 13.02 -3.19 -9.83
C PHE A 111 13.91 -1.95 -9.59
N MET A 112 15.24 -2.14 -9.60
CA MET A 112 16.19 -1.01 -9.50
C MET A 112 16.01 -0.01 -10.64
N TYR A 113 15.76 -0.48 -11.87
CA TYR A 113 15.46 0.39 -13.00
C TYR A 113 14.17 1.21 -12.74
N GLY A 114 13.12 0.60 -12.21
CA GLY A 114 11.91 1.31 -11.77
C GLY A 114 12.23 2.40 -10.72
N MET A 115 13.08 2.11 -9.74
CA MET A 115 13.53 3.07 -8.75
C MET A 115 14.31 4.24 -9.38
N GLU A 116 15.21 3.98 -10.34
CA GLU A 116 15.95 5.00 -11.07
C GLU A 116 14.99 5.96 -11.81
N ILE A 117 13.92 5.43 -12.42
CA ILE A 117 12.87 6.23 -13.06
C ILE A 117 12.13 7.11 -12.04
N LEU A 118 11.76 6.56 -10.88
CA LEU A 118 11.10 7.35 -9.82
C LEU A 118 12.00 8.49 -9.32
N MET A 119 13.28 8.21 -9.09
CA MET A 119 14.23 9.23 -8.68
C MET A 119 14.40 10.31 -9.75
N SER A 120 14.44 9.94 -11.04
CA SER A 120 14.55 10.90 -12.14
C SER A 120 13.30 11.81 -12.27
N LYS A 121 12.14 11.35 -11.79
CA LYS A 121 10.88 12.11 -11.75
C LYS A 121 10.64 12.82 -10.41
N PHE A 122 11.65 12.82 -9.50
CA PHE A 122 11.62 13.49 -8.21
C PHE A 122 10.50 13.03 -7.25
N TYR A 123 10.08 11.75 -7.34
CA TYR A 123 9.21 11.19 -6.31
C TYR A 123 9.90 11.18 -4.96
N SER A 124 9.19 11.51 -3.88
CA SER A 124 9.74 11.52 -2.52
C SER A 124 9.89 10.12 -1.94
N ALA A 125 9.01 9.21 -2.32
CA ALA A 125 9.00 7.84 -1.83
C ALA A 125 8.54 6.83 -2.88
N ALA A 126 9.03 5.61 -2.75
CA ALA A 126 8.51 4.42 -3.40
C ALA A 126 7.85 3.52 -2.37
N PHE A 127 6.71 2.91 -2.71
CA PHE A 127 6.11 1.89 -1.88
C PHE A 127 5.65 0.69 -2.71
N CYS A 128 5.47 -0.42 -2.03
CA CYS A 128 5.00 -1.67 -2.59
C CYS A 128 4.03 -2.35 -1.63
N LEU A 129 3.12 -3.12 -2.19
CA LEU A 129 2.16 -3.94 -1.47
C LEU A 129 2.44 -5.44 -1.72
N PRO A 130 3.50 -6.02 -1.12
CA PRO A 130 3.78 -7.44 -1.29
C PRO A 130 2.69 -8.29 -0.63
N VAL A 131 2.35 -9.39 -1.28
CA VAL A 131 1.42 -10.39 -0.74
C VAL A 131 2.00 -11.09 0.49
N LEU A 132 1.14 -11.63 1.37
CA LEU A 132 1.55 -12.31 2.60
C LEU A 132 1.43 -13.85 2.53
N PHE A 133 1.14 -14.44 1.37
CA PHE A 133 1.14 -15.90 1.18
C PHE A 133 2.48 -16.46 0.69
N HIS A 134 3.48 -15.60 0.46
CA HIS A 134 4.89 -15.94 0.29
C HIS A 134 5.78 -14.74 0.67
N ASN A 135 7.05 -14.99 1.01
CA ASN A 135 7.98 -13.94 1.45
C ASN A 135 9.03 -13.54 0.40
N ILE A 136 8.94 -14.06 -0.83
CA ILE A 136 9.96 -13.82 -1.89
C ILE A 136 10.06 -12.33 -2.22
N THR A 137 8.92 -11.70 -2.54
CA THR A 137 8.85 -10.27 -2.86
C THR A 137 9.24 -9.40 -1.66
N GLN A 138 8.79 -9.75 -0.45
CA GLN A 138 9.10 -9.03 0.79
C GLN A 138 10.62 -8.96 1.01
N ARG A 139 11.34 -10.09 0.86
CA ARG A 139 12.81 -10.16 0.98
C ARG A 139 13.53 -9.38 -0.12
N LEU A 140 13.02 -9.42 -1.36
CA LEU A 140 13.57 -8.62 -2.46
C LEU A 140 13.47 -7.14 -2.13
N LEU A 141 12.30 -6.67 -1.73
CA LEU A 141 12.04 -5.27 -1.40
C LEU A 141 12.89 -4.79 -0.22
N TYR A 142 13.05 -5.62 0.81
CA TYR A 142 13.93 -5.32 1.94
C TYR A 142 15.40 -5.13 1.50
N ARG A 143 15.92 -6.02 0.66
CA ARG A 143 17.27 -5.89 0.10
C ARG A 143 17.44 -4.62 -0.73
N LEU A 144 16.37 -4.08 -1.26
CA LEU A 144 16.32 -2.82 -2.00
C LEU A 144 16.05 -1.60 -1.08
N GLY A 145 16.07 -1.80 0.25
CA GLY A 145 15.94 -0.75 1.24
C GLY A 145 14.53 -0.29 1.53
N LEU A 146 13.49 -1.08 1.13
CA LEU A 146 12.12 -0.80 1.54
C LEU A 146 11.87 -1.39 2.94
N CYS A 147 11.34 -0.58 3.85
CA CYS A 147 11.02 -0.98 5.22
C CYS A 147 9.54 -1.36 5.35
N ALA A 148 9.25 -2.44 6.08
CA ALA A 148 7.88 -2.80 6.43
C ALA A 148 7.28 -1.76 7.39
N THR A 149 6.08 -1.25 7.08
CA THR A 149 5.42 -0.19 7.85
C THR A 149 4.02 -0.54 8.33
N GLY A 150 3.38 -1.55 7.75
CA GLY A 150 2.03 -1.94 8.09
C GLY A 150 1.47 -3.04 7.20
N LEU A 151 0.17 -3.26 7.35
CA LEU A 151 -0.61 -4.21 6.54
C LEU A 151 -1.86 -3.54 5.99
N VAL A 152 -2.26 -3.92 4.78
CA VAL A 152 -3.62 -3.75 4.26
C VAL A 152 -4.28 -5.13 4.31
N ILE A 153 -5.25 -5.28 5.20
CA ILE A 153 -5.79 -6.60 5.56
C ILE A 153 -7.01 -6.93 4.69
N ASN A 154 -7.15 -8.22 4.33
CA ASN A 154 -8.31 -8.78 3.65
C ASN A 154 -8.70 -8.06 2.34
N VAL A 155 -7.71 -7.73 1.50
CA VAL A 155 -7.93 -6.98 0.24
C VAL A 155 -8.30 -7.86 -0.94
N PHE A 156 -7.91 -9.14 -0.96
CA PHE A 156 -8.19 -10.05 -2.07
C PHE A 156 -9.06 -11.22 -1.65
N ASP A 157 -10.10 -11.51 -2.44
CA ASP A 157 -10.84 -12.76 -2.34
C ASP A 157 -10.13 -13.82 -3.21
N MET A 158 -9.50 -14.81 -2.56
CA MET A 158 -8.71 -15.82 -3.25
C MET A 158 -9.55 -16.84 -4.02
N ASP A 159 -10.85 -16.94 -3.75
CA ASP A 159 -11.76 -17.72 -4.59
C ASP A 159 -11.88 -17.14 -6.02
N LYS A 160 -11.49 -15.88 -6.17
CA LYS A 160 -11.52 -15.14 -7.45
C LYS A 160 -10.19 -15.15 -8.21
N ILE A 161 -9.12 -15.66 -7.57
CA ILE A 161 -7.75 -15.64 -8.13
C ILE A 161 -7.20 -17.05 -8.17
N SER A 162 -6.88 -17.55 -9.37
CA SER A 162 -6.18 -18.82 -9.53
C SER A 162 -4.69 -18.59 -9.24
N HIS A 163 -4.22 -19.09 -8.11
CA HIS A 163 -2.80 -19.06 -7.76
C HIS A 163 -2.39 -20.31 -6.98
N SER A 164 -1.18 -20.80 -7.22
CA SER A 164 -0.64 -22.05 -6.65
C SER A 164 -0.37 -22.01 -5.14
N TYR A 165 -0.55 -20.86 -4.48
CA TYR A 165 -0.23 -20.66 -3.07
C TYR A 165 -1.44 -20.59 -2.12
N THR A 166 -2.64 -20.95 -2.57
CA THR A 166 -3.85 -20.85 -1.75
C THR A 166 -4.00 -22.05 -0.82
N ASN A 167 -3.87 -21.85 0.49
CA ASN A 167 -4.02 -22.90 1.52
C ASN A 167 -5.47 -23.13 1.99
N GLY A 168 -6.46 -22.52 1.35
CA GLY A 168 -7.88 -22.89 1.49
C GLY A 168 -8.59 -22.56 2.80
N ARG A 169 -7.96 -21.92 3.79
CA ARG A 169 -8.60 -21.62 5.08
C ARG A 169 -9.24 -20.25 5.17
N ASN A 170 -8.61 -19.25 4.59
CA ASN A 170 -9.15 -17.89 4.53
C ASN A 170 -9.28 -17.49 3.07
N ASN A 171 -10.47 -17.26 2.62
CA ASN A 171 -10.75 -16.86 1.25
C ASN A 171 -10.31 -15.41 0.97
N LYS A 172 -9.80 -14.68 1.97
CA LYS A 172 -9.27 -13.32 1.78
C LYS A 172 -7.81 -13.25 2.20
N HIS A 173 -7.01 -12.58 1.36
CA HIS A 173 -5.60 -12.35 1.61
C HIS A 173 -5.28 -10.88 1.83
N SER A 174 -4.18 -10.67 2.54
CA SER A 174 -3.66 -9.37 2.95
C SER A 174 -2.36 -9.06 2.24
N GLN A 175 -2.00 -7.79 2.23
CA GLN A 175 -0.73 -7.29 1.71
C GLN A 175 0.06 -6.59 2.80
N GLY A 176 1.37 -6.71 2.77
CA GLY A 176 2.27 -5.85 3.52
C GLY A 176 2.35 -4.46 2.89
N ILE A 177 2.75 -3.48 3.68
CA ILE A 177 3.14 -2.16 3.19
C ILE A 177 4.65 -2.05 3.40
N GLN A 178 5.41 -1.90 2.31
CA GLN A 178 6.85 -1.60 2.36
C GLN A 178 7.12 -0.27 1.67
N VAL A 179 7.90 0.59 2.33
CA VAL A 179 8.15 1.96 1.88
C VAL A 179 9.65 2.25 1.93
N ARG A 180 10.12 3.05 0.97
CA ARG A 180 11.45 3.64 0.97
C ARG A 180 11.36 5.14 0.67
N ALA A 181 11.90 5.98 1.55
CA ALA A 181 12.17 7.37 1.23
C ALA A 181 13.27 7.44 0.16
N LEU A 182 13.05 8.20 -0.90
CA LEU A 182 14.00 8.38 -2.01
C LEU A 182 14.94 9.56 -1.76
N TRP A 183 14.50 10.50 -0.92
CA TRP A 183 15.22 11.69 -0.53
C TRP A 183 15.08 11.91 0.97
N LYS A 184 15.93 12.77 1.53
CA LYS A 184 15.73 13.23 2.92
C LYS A 184 14.38 13.95 2.99
N THR A 185 13.51 13.49 3.88
CA THR A 185 12.11 13.91 3.99
C THR A 185 11.77 14.14 5.45
N ASP A 186 10.83 15.05 5.70
CA ASP A 186 10.25 15.33 7.01
C ASP A 186 8.75 15.02 6.94
N ALA A 187 8.27 14.17 7.84
CA ALA A 187 6.85 13.83 7.99
C ALA A 187 6.05 14.93 8.74
N GLY A 188 6.72 15.94 9.25
CA GLY A 188 6.11 17.02 9.99
C GLY A 188 5.61 16.63 11.39
N VAL A 189 4.52 17.28 11.79
CA VAL A 189 3.88 17.03 13.09
C VAL A 189 2.84 15.93 12.95
N LEU A 190 2.93 14.89 13.79
CA LEU A 190 2.08 13.71 13.77
C LEU A 190 1.23 13.64 15.03
N TYR A 191 -0.08 13.45 14.88
CA TYR A 191 -1.04 13.26 15.95
C TYR A 191 -1.38 11.77 16.05
N ILE A 192 -0.66 11.07 16.94
CA ILE A 192 -0.70 9.60 17.06
C ILE A 192 -1.25 9.21 18.43
N PRO A 193 -2.23 8.28 18.50
CA PRO A 193 -2.70 7.72 19.78
C PRO A 193 -1.54 7.17 20.61
N LYS A 194 -1.58 7.42 21.91
CA LYS A 194 -0.46 7.15 22.84
C LYS A 194 0.04 5.71 22.76
N GLU A 195 -0.87 4.76 22.63
CA GLU A 195 -0.59 3.32 22.55
C GLU A 195 0.21 2.94 21.30
N HIS A 196 0.14 3.75 20.22
CA HIS A 196 0.83 3.48 18.96
C HIS A 196 2.11 4.29 18.75
N GLN A 197 2.42 5.27 19.61
CA GLN A 197 3.56 6.17 19.45
C GLN A 197 4.90 5.42 19.34
N THR A 198 5.14 4.42 20.20
CA THR A 198 6.39 3.63 20.16
C THR A 198 6.56 2.87 18.85
N PHE A 199 5.48 2.27 18.33
CA PHE A 199 5.48 1.58 17.06
C PHE A 199 5.78 2.56 15.92
N CYS A 200 5.06 3.68 15.86
CA CYS A 200 5.21 4.68 14.81
C CYS A 200 6.62 5.30 14.81
N GLN A 201 7.16 5.63 16.00
CA GLN A 201 8.54 6.11 16.15
C GLN A 201 9.56 5.12 15.58
N ALA A 202 9.38 3.82 15.85
CA ALA A 202 10.27 2.79 15.33
C ALA A 202 10.20 2.69 13.80
N VAL A 203 9.02 2.86 13.20
CA VAL A 203 8.83 2.86 11.74
C VAL A 203 9.54 4.07 11.12
N TYR A 204 9.26 5.30 11.57
CA TYR A 204 9.86 6.51 10.99
C TYR A 204 11.39 6.55 11.15
N LYS A 205 11.91 6.08 12.30
CA LYS A 205 13.37 5.94 12.49
C LYS A 205 14.01 4.98 11.50
N ARG A 206 13.36 3.85 11.20
CA ARG A 206 13.86 2.91 10.17
C ARG A 206 13.80 3.48 8.77
N LEU A 207 12.82 4.31 8.47
CA LEU A 207 12.71 5.01 7.20
C LEU A 207 13.75 6.14 7.03
N GLY A 208 14.39 6.57 8.13
CA GLY A 208 15.30 7.71 8.12
C GLY A 208 14.60 9.04 7.87
N VAL A 209 13.33 9.16 8.29
CA VAL A 209 12.46 10.32 8.09
C VAL A 209 12.40 11.11 9.38
N ASP A 210 12.60 12.42 9.32
CA ASP A 210 12.42 13.32 10.44
C ASP A 210 10.92 13.49 10.75
N PHE A 211 10.55 13.59 12.02
CA PHE A 211 9.16 13.75 12.47
C PHE A 211 9.09 14.33 13.88
N CYS A 212 7.95 14.91 14.24
CA CYS A 212 7.61 15.33 15.59
C CYS A 212 6.25 14.72 15.98
N ILE A 213 6.15 14.08 17.17
CA ILE A 213 4.85 13.65 17.69
C ILE A 213 4.33 14.75 18.59
N ALA A 214 3.15 15.29 18.24
CA ALA A 214 2.45 16.24 19.09
C ALA A 214 1.73 15.51 20.22
N GLU A 215 1.68 16.15 21.39
CA GLU A 215 0.71 15.77 22.42
C GLU A 215 -0.70 16.01 21.86
N PRO A 216 -1.65 15.08 22.07
CA PRO A 216 -3.02 15.29 21.66
C PRO A 216 -3.52 16.59 22.27
N THR A 217 -3.80 17.59 21.46
CA THR A 217 -4.50 18.78 21.94
C THR A 217 -5.91 18.35 22.24
N ASP A 218 -6.35 18.52 23.50
CA ASP A 218 -7.75 18.34 23.89
C ASP A 218 -8.58 19.22 22.93
N PRO A 219 -9.44 18.65 22.07
CA PRO A 219 -10.26 19.44 21.15
C PRO A 219 -11.22 20.38 21.90
N PHE A 220 -11.36 20.20 23.23
CA PHE A 220 -12.09 21.06 24.14
C PHE A 220 -11.15 21.57 25.27
N PRO A 221 -10.26 22.56 25.02
CA PRO A 221 -9.37 23.05 26.06
C PRO A 221 -10.18 23.52 27.26
N LYS A 222 -10.10 22.76 28.35
CA LYS A 222 -10.60 23.27 29.67
C LYS A 222 -9.84 24.55 29.97
N GLN A 223 -10.60 25.65 30.09
CA GLN A 223 -10.09 26.95 30.39
C GLN A 223 -9.16 26.90 31.60
N ASN A 224 -7.86 26.84 31.42
CA ASN A 224 -6.79 27.15 32.40
C ASN A 224 -5.45 26.49 32.01
N ARG A 225 -4.93 26.72 30.81
CA ARG A 225 -3.51 26.47 30.52
C ARG A 225 -2.83 27.72 30.02
N LYS A 226 -1.69 28.00 30.67
CA LYS A 226 -0.80 29.11 30.34
C LYS A 226 -0.49 29.14 28.85
N ILE A 227 -0.54 30.32 28.30
CA ILE A 227 -0.27 30.75 26.93
C ILE A 227 0.86 29.93 26.33
N VAL A 228 0.52 29.05 25.38
CA VAL A 228 1.46 28.47 24.43
C VAL A 228 1.55 29.46 23.27
N PRO A 229 2.75 29.87 22.84
CA PRO A 229 2.87 30.88 21.80
C PRO A 229 2.38 30.35 20.46
N PHE A 230 1.46 31.07 19.89
CA PHE A 230 1.06 31.08 18.49
C PHE A 230 0.84 29.70 17.82
N HIS A 231 -0.05 28.89 18.33
CA HIS A 231 -0.71 27.89 17.51
C HIS A 231 -1.93 28.57 16.89
N ALA A 232 -2.00 28.57 15.55
CA ALA A 232 -3.22 28.92 14.87
C ALA A 232 -4.36 28.17 15.55
N VAL A 233 -5.45 28.87 15.90
CA VAL A 233 -6.66 28.22 16.42
C VAL A 233 -7.18 27.39 15.25
N TYR A 234 -6.85 26.09 15.24
CA TYR A 234 -7.39 25.17 14.26
C TYR A 234 -8.87 25.03 14.54
N VAL A 235 -9.67 25.74 13.76
CA VAL A 235 -11.12 25.53 13.81
C VAL A 235 -11.39 24.25 13.06
N GLN A 236 -11.97 23.27 13.73
CA GLN A 236 -12.39 22.02 13.08
C GLN A 236 -13.35 22.36 11.92
N PRO A 237 -13.10 21.89 10.71
CA PRO A 237 -14.00 22.12 9.58
C PRO A 237 -15.37 21.47 9.86
N GLU A 238 -16.43 22.04 9.28
CA GLU A 238 -17.77 21.48 9.42
C GLU A 238 -17.88 20.12 8.73
N ASN A 239 -17.26 19.98 7.54
CA ASN A 239 -17.34 18.80 6.72
C ASN A 239 -16.00 18.05 6.71
N THR A 240 -16.10 16.73 6.78
CA THR A 240 -14.96 15.81 6.58
C THR A 240 -14.60 15.75 5.11
N ASP A 241 -13.31 15.92 4.81
CA ASP A 241 -12.78 15.68 3.47
C ASP A 241 -12.27 14.24 3.39
N PHE A 242 -12.91 13.42 2.57
CA PHE A 242 -12.56 12.02 2.38
C PHE A 242 -12.92 11.53 0.99
N ASN A 243 -12.28 10.46 0.57
CA ASN A 243 -12.61 9.73 -0.65
C ASN A 243 -12.64 8.23 -0.36
N TRP A 244 -13.40 7.48 -1.16
CA TRP A 244 -13.49 6.04 -1.00
C TRP A 244 -13.60 5.31 -2.33
N LYS A 245 -13.20 4.05 -2.32
CA LYS A 245 -13.34 3.14 -3.44
C LYS A 245 -13.78 1.78 -2.90
N ASN A 246 -14.86 1.24 -3.46
CA ASN A 246 -15.31 -0.12 -3.20
C ASN A 246 -14.94 -1.02 -4.38
N ASP A 247 -14.20 -2.08 -4.11
CA ASP A 247 -13.97 -3.16 -5.07
C ASP A 247 -15.02 -4.24 -4.81
N GLU A 248 -16.09 -4.25 -5.62
CA GLU A 248 -17.20 -5.20 -5.47
C GLU A 248 -16.78 -6.64 -5.72
N ILE A 249 -15.79 -6.87 -6.59
CA ILE A 249 -15.28 -8.22 -6.89
C ILE A 249 -14.51 -8.76 -5.68
N GLN A 250 -13.64 -7.92 -5.12
CA GLN A 250 -12.83 -8.28 -3.96
C GLN A 250 -13.56 -8.07 -2.63
N GLN A 251 -14.72 -7.43 -2.64
CA GLN A 251 -15.49 -7.05 -1.45
C GLN A 251 -14.62 -6.29 -0.44
N SER A 252 -13.88 -5.30 -0.93
CA SER A 252 -12.92 -4.52 -0.15
C SER A 252 -13.16 -3.03 -0.36
N LEU A 253 -13.45 -2.32 0.73
CA LEU A 253 -13.66 -0.87 0.77
C LEU A 253 -12.36 -0.19 1.25
N GLU A 254 -11.85 0.75 0.47
CA GLU A 254 -10.75 1.63 0.86
C GLU A 254 -11.30 3.05 1.09
N ILE A 255 -10.95 3.66 2.23
CA ILE A 255 -11.40 5.00 2.60
C ILE A 255 -10.16 5.83 2.97
N TYR A 256 -9.97 6.96 2.30
CA TYR A 256 -8.91 7.93 2.59
C TYR A 256 -9.53 9.16 3.27
N ILE A 257 -9.15 9.44 4.51
CA ILE A 257 -9.58 10.61 5.27
C ILE A 257 -8.47 11.66 5.18
N TYR A 258 -8.71 12.73 4.44
CA TYR A 258 -7.75 13.81 4.24
C TYR A 258 -7.83 14.87 5.34
N GLN A 259 -9.04 15.18 5.80
CA GLN A 259 -9.30 16.13 6.87
C GLN A 259 -10.54 15.74 7.68
N VAL A 260 -10.43 15.79 9.01
CA VAL A 260 -11.48 15.37 9.93
C VAL A 260 -12.40 16.55 10.27
N GLY A 261 -13.66 16.51 9.79
CA GLY A 261 -14.71 17.47 10.09
C GLY A 261 -15.55 17.09 11.31
N LYS A 262 -16.41 18.02 11.75
CA LYS A 262 -17.36 17.79 12.86
C LYS A 262 -18.37 16.69 12.54
N ASP A 263 -18.67 16.49 11.26
CA ASP A 263 -19.60 15.48 10.74
C ASP A 263 -18.97 14.09 10.54
N PHE A 264 -17.69 13.89 10.94
CA PHE A 264 -16.90 12.68 10.68
C PHE A 264 -17.66 11.38 11.00
N LYS A 265 -18.18 11.26 12.23
CA LYS A 265 -18.93 10.06 12.66
C LYS A 265 -20.17 9.82 11.78
N GLN A 266 -20.89 10.89 11.44
CA GLN A 266 -22.06 10.80 10.57
C GLN A 266 -21.72 10.32 9.17
N GLN A 267 -20.65 10.88 8.56
CA GLN A 267 -20.22 10.52 7.19
C GLN A 267 -19.79 9.05 7.11
N ILE A 268 -18.98 8.57 8.06
CA ILE A 268 -18.56 7.15 8.07
C ILE A 268 -19.74 6.22 8.32
N SER A 269 -20.66 6.58 9.24
CA SER A 269 -21.87 5.79 9.49
C SER A 269 -22.80 5.73 8.27
N GLN A 270 -22.91 6.83 7.53
CA GLN A 270 -23.69 6.88 6.30
C GLN A 270 -23.07 6.00 5.20
N LEU A 271 -21.75 6.04 5.05
CA LEU A 271 -21.03 5.18 4.11
C LEU A 271 -21.23 3.69 4.45
N HIS A 272 -21.16 3.30 5.73
CA HIS A 272 -21.43 1.92 6.16
C HIS A 272 -22.91 1.51 5.96
N SER A 273 -23.85 2.46 5.96
CA SER A 273 -25.24 2.17 5.62
C SER A 273 -25.41 1.87 4.13
N GLN A 274 -24.61 2.50 3.28
CA GLN A 274 -24.60 2.27 1.82
C GLN A 274 -23.82 1.01 1.45
N ILE A 275 -22.69 0.75 2.13
CA ILE A 275 -21.82 -0.41 1.92
C ILE A 275 -21.67 -1.15 3.26
N PRO A 276 -22.65 -2.02 3.62
CA PRO A 276 -22.63 -2.72 4.89
C PRO A 276 -21.44 -3.67 5.01
N LEU A 277 -20.71 -3.58 6.11
CA LEU A 277 -19.57 -4.44 6.42
C LEU A 277 -20.03 -5.79 6.97
N LYS A 278 -20.59 -6.62 6.08
CA LYS A 278 -21.15 -7.94 6.38
C LYS A 278 -20.62 -8.99 5.41
N GLY A 279 -20.67 -10.26 5.81
CA GLY A 279 -20.13 -11.36 5.01
C GLY A 279 -18.64 -11.14 4.73
N LYS A 280 -18.24 -11.20 3.46
CA LYS A 280 -16.85 -10.96 3.05
C LYS A 280 -16.48 -9.48 2.86
N GLN A 281 -17.42 -8.55 2.99
CA GLN A 281 -17.13 -7.12 2.84
C GLN A 281 -16.29 -6.62 4.01
N THR A 282 -15.11 -6.10 3.71
CA THR A 282 -14.15 -5.54 4.67
C THR A 282 -13.83 -4.10 4.33
N ALA A 283 -13.26 -3.35 5.28
CA ALA A 283 -12.83 -1.98 5.03
C ALA A 283 -11.45 -1.68 5.58
N ASN A 284 -10.66 -0.92 4.81
CA ASN A 284 -9.40 -0.33 5.23
C ASN A 284 -9.54 1.20 5.19
N ILE A 285 -9.22 1.86 6.29
CA ILE A 285 -9.19 3.33 6.40
C ILE A 285 -7.73 3.80 6.46
N PHE A 286 -7.44 4.81 5.66
CA PHE A 286 -6.20 5.56 5.67
C PHE A 286 -6.50 6.93 6.29
N LEU A 287 -6.22 7.08 7.60
CA LEU A 287 -6.49 8.28 8.38
C LEU A 287 -5.26 9.19 8.36
N ASN A 288 -5.40 10.41 7.86
CA ASN A 288 -4.33 11.42 7.88
C ASN A 288 -3.95 11.79 9.32
N ILE A 289 -2.73 11.43 9.75
CA ILE A 289 -2.23 11.70 11.10
C ILE A 289 -1.47 13.03 11.22
N ASN A 290 -1.39 13.84 10.17
CA ASN A 290 -1.01 15.26 10.27
C ASN A 290 -2.21 16.13 10.68
N ASP A 291 -3.43 15.60 10.65
CA ASP A 291 -4.62 16.28 11.13
C ASP A 291 -4.67 16.30 12.67
N VAL A 292 -4.86 17.47 13.26
CA VAL A 292 -4.94 17.66 14.72
C VAL A 292 -6.06 16.83 15.37
N TYR A 293 -7.10 16.49 14.63
CA TYR A 293 -8.24 15.68 15.08
C TYR A 293 -8.07 14.18 14.82
N ALA A 294 -6.90 13.74 14.34
CA ALA A 294 -6.67 12.33 14.00
C ALA A 294 -6.86 11.38 15.19
N VAL A 295 -6.42 11.79 16.40
CA VAL A 295 -6.58 10.96 17.61
C VAL A 295 -8.05 10.79 17.96
N TRP A 296 -8.84 11.86 17.92
CA TRP A 296 -10.29 11.80 18.14
C TRP A 296 -11.00 10.93 17.08
N ALA A 297 -10.62 11.07 15.80
CA ALA A 297 -11.17 10.24 14.73
C ALA A 297 -10.82 8.76 14.91
N TYR A 298 -9.59 8.46 15.35
CA TYR A 298 -9.15 7.11 15.67
C TYR A 298 -10.01 6.48 16.78
N GLU A 299 -10.28 7.19 17.89
CA GLU A 299 -11.13 6.71 18.99
C GLU A 299 -12.54 6.37 18.51
N LEU A 300 -13.15 7.24 17.69
CA LEU A 300 -14.44 6.97 17.06
C LEU A 300 -14.43 5.74 16.16
N LEU A 301 -13.36 5.56 15.38
CA LEU A 301 -13.21 4.39 14.52
C LEU A 301 -13.04 3.09 15.33
N GLN A 302 -12.36 3.15 16.47
CA GLN A 302 -12.29 2.00 17.40
C GLN A 302 -13.67 1.62 17.94
N GLU A 303 -14.48 2.62 18.33
CA GLU A 303 -15.89 2.37 18.74
C GLU A 303 -16.72 1.72 17.61
N MET A 304 -16.36 1.99 16.35
CA MET A 304 -17.01 1.41 15.16
C MET A 304 -16.42 0.04 14.77
N GLY A 305 -15.48 -0.53 15.55
CA GLY A 305 -14.88 -1.84 15.32
C GLY A 305 -13.62 -1.86 14.46
N TYR A 306 -13.06 -0.70 14.12
CA TYR A 306 -11.77 -0.63 13.44
C TYR A 306 -10.61 -0.84 14.41
N PHE A 307 -9.51 -1.40 13.93
CA PHE A 307 -8.28 -1.55 14.71
C PHE A 307 -7.06 -1.18 13.86
N PHE A 308 -5.98 -0.79 14.53
CA PHE A 308 -4.73 -0.35 13.91
C PHE A 308 -4.04 -1.49 13.16
N THR A 309 -3.58 -1.22 11.93
CA THR A 309 -2.84 -2.16 11.10
C THR A 309 -1.53 -1.61 10.54
N GLY A 310 -1.09 -0.43 10.96
CA GLY A 310 0.21 0.14 10.62
C GLY A 310 0.15 1.54 10.04
N LEU A 311 1.16 1.85 9.23
CA LEU A 311 1.32 3.16 8.60
C LEU A 311 1.47 3.03 7.08
N LYS A 312 0.94 4.01 6.35
CA LYS A 312 1.29 4.32 4.96
C LYS A 312 1.91 5.72 4.94
N PRO A 313 3.22 5.82 5.21
CA PRO A 313 3.91 7.10 5.36
C PRO A 313 4.29 7.72 4.01
N LEU A 314 4.66 9.01 4.04
CA LEU A 314 5.27 9.76 2.93
C LEU A 314 4.35 10.01 1.72
N CYS A 315 3.06 10.13 1.95
CA CYS A 315 2.08 10.46 0.92
C CYS A 315 1.97 11.98 0.72
N SER A 316 2.99 12.63 0.15
CA SER A 316 2.96 14.05 -0.29
C SER A 316 2.53 15.06 0.77
N GLY A 317 3.15 14.99 1.95
CA GLY A 317 2.83 15.88 3.07
C GLY A 317 1.61 15.44 3.86
N GLN A 318 1.16 14.21 3.62
CA GLN A 318 0.16 13.51 4.43
C GLN A 318 0.72 12.15 4.86
N GLU A 319 0.61 11.88 6.14
CA GLU A 319 1.02 10.63 6.76
C GLU A 319 -0.22 9.87 7.18
N TYR A 320 -0.36 8.61 6.76
CA TYR A 320 -1.57 7.86 7.05
C TYR A 320 -1.34 6.75 8.07
N MET A 321 -2.19 6.74 9.08
CA MET A 321 -2.45 5.56 9.90
C MET A 321 -3.42 4.64 9.16
N VAL A 322 -3.14 3.35 9.15
CA VAL A 322 -4.01 2.35 8.50
C VAL A 322 -4.80 1.62 9.58
N LEU A 323 -6.11 1.58 9.39
CA LEU A 323 -7.04 0.84 10.25
C LEU A 323 -7.86 -0.13 9.42
N HIS A 324 -8.27 -1.23 10.03
CA HIS A 324 -9.05 -2.27 9.37
C HIS A 324 -10.32 -2.64 10.15
N HIS A 325 -11.40 -2.87 9.41
CA HIS A 325 -12.64 -3.49 9.91
C HIS A 325 -12.88 -4.80 9.16
N CYS A 326 -13.00 -5.89 9.91
CA CYS A 326 -13.05 -7.25 9.36
C CYS A 326 -14.37 -7.59 8.67
N GLY A 327 -15.46 -6.82 8.89
CA GLY A 327 -16.80 -7.36 8.64
C GLY A 327 -17.02 -8.63 9.46
N ASP A 328 -17.47 -9.69 8.78
CA ASP A 328 -17.62 -11.03 9.39
C ASP A 328 -16.42 -11.97 9.09
N VAL A 329 -15.31 -11.42 8.50
CA VAL A 329 -14.14 -12.23 8.11
C VAL A 329 -13.17 -12.34 9.28
N GLU A 330 -12.85 -13.57 9.68
CA GLU A 330 -11.78 -13.83 10.65
C GLU A 330 -10.39 -13.70 10.00
N ILE A 331 -9.41 -13.19 10.75
CA ILE A 331 -8.04 -13.03 10.29
C ILE A 331 -7.17 -14.14 10.88
N TYR A 332 -6.59 -14.97 10.00
CA TYR A 332 -5.69 -16.05 10.40
C TYR A 332 -4.23 -15.62 10.22
N PHE A 333 -3.69 -14.87 11.19
CA PHE A 333 -2.31 -14.36 11.16
C PHE A 333 -1.25 -15.46 11.03
N ASN A 334 -1.55 -16.67 11.49
CA ASN A 334 -0.63 -17.82 11.40
C ASN A 334 -0.48 -18.36 9.97
N ASP A 335 -1.38 -17.99 9.06
CA ASP A 335 -1.31 -18.37 7.64
C ASP A 335 -0.43 -17.40 6.83
N TYR A 336 0.01 -16.29 7.43
CA TYR A 336 0.91 -15.35 6.78
C TYR A 336 2.33 -15.91 6.69
N ILE A 337 2.88 -15.98 5.48
CA ILE A 337 4.27 -16.32 5.21
C ILE A 337 5.06 -15.03 5.05
N VAL A 338 5.69 -14.58 6.14
CA VAL A 338 6.33 -13.28 6.18
C VAL A 338 7.85 -13.37 6.35
N SER A 339 8.54 -12.33 5.91
CA SER A 339 9.96 -12.12 6.18
C SER A 339 10.17 -11.59 7.61
N ASP A 340 11.41 -11.66 8.11
CA ASP A 340 11.74 -11.30 9.50
C ASP A 340 11.31 -9.87 9.86
N GLU A 341 11.37 -8.92 8.90
CA GLU A 341 10.95 -7.54 9.10
C GLU A 341 9.45 -7.41 9.35
N PHE A 342 8.65 -8.27 8.69
CA PHE A 342 7.21 -8.29 8.88
C PHE A 342 6.77 -9.02 10.14
N VAL A 343 7.57 -9.92 10.69
CA VAL A 343 7.21 -10.65 11.93
C VAL A 343 6.87 -9.69 13.06
N VAL A 344 7.68 -8.65 13.26
CA VAL A 344 7.44 -7.65 14.31
C VAL A 344 6.14 -6.88 14.04
N ILE A 345 5.89 -6.49 12.78
CA ILE A 345 4.69 -5.76 12.36
C ILE A 345 3.44 -6.64 12.57
N VAL A 346 3.47 -7.87 12.07
CA VAL A 346 2.35 -8.82 12.19
C VAL A 346 2.03 -9.11 13.65
N ASN A 347 3.03 -9.35 14.49
CA ASN A 347 2.83 -9.61 15.92
C ASN A 347 2.21 -8.41 16.66
N TYR A 348 2.61 -7.19 16.30
CA TYR A 348 2.01 -5.99 16.87
C TYR A 348 0.54 -5.84 16.45
N ILE A 349 0.25 -6.00 15.15
CA ILE A 349 -1.10 -5.88 14.60
C ILE A 349 -2.01 -6.98 15.15
N LYS A 350 -1.51 -8.21 15.31
CA LYS A 350 -2.25 -9.30 15.95
C LYS A 350 -2.71 -8.93 17.35
N LYS A 351 -1.85 -8.29 18.16
CA LYS A 351 -2.24 -7.78 19.48
C LYS A 351 -3.33 -6.70 19.39
N CYS A 352 -3.25 -5.79 18.41
CA CYS A 352 -4.29 -4.78 18.19
C CYS A 352 -5.63 -5.45 17.84
N TYR A 353 -5.61 -6.47 16.98
CA TYR A 353 -6.77 -7.26 16.61
C TYR A 353 -7.40 -7.98 17.81
N GLU A 354 -6.59 -8.64 18.65
CA GLU A 354 -7.04 -9.35 19.84
C GLU A 354 -7.64 -8.40 20.92
N ASN A 355 -7.16 -7.16 20.96
CA ASN A 355 -7.63 -6.15 21.90
C ASN A 355 -8.86 -5.37 21.41
N ARG A 356 -9.25 -5.46 20.14
CA ARG A 356 -10.37 -4.68 19.57
C ARG A 356 -11.70 -4.88 20.29
N CYS A 357 -11.95 -6.09 20.81
CA CYS A 357 -13.19 -6.41 21.53
C CYS A 357 -13.29 -5.76 22.94
N LYS A 358 -12.22 -5.17 23.47
CA LYS A 358 -12.26 -4.51 24.78
C LYS A 358 -12.93 -3.14 24.76
N PHE A 359 -13.18 -2.59 23.56
CA PHE A 359 -13.77 -1.26 23.34
C PHE A 359 -15.23 -1.31 22.86
N VAL A 360 -15.82 -2.50 22.73
CA VAL A 360 -17.19 -2.72 22.21
C VAL A 360 -18.21 -2.90 23.34
N PHE A 361 -17.93 -2.44 24.55
CA PHE A 361 -18.89 -2.48 25.68
C PHE A 361 -19.20 -1.10 26.24
#